data_44bd323524de82a76d2356d735c33c82
#
_entry.id   44bd323524de82a76d2356d735c33c82
#
_cell.length_a   1.000
_cell.length_b   1.000
_cell.length_c   1.000
_cell.angle_alpha   90.00
_cell.angle_beta   90.00
_cell.angle_gamma   90.00
#
_symmetry.space_group_name_H-M   'P 1'
#
loop_
_entity.id
_entity.type
_entity.pdbx_description
1 polymer ?
#
loop_
_entity_poly.entity_id
_entity_poly.type
_entity_poly.pdbx_seq_one_letter_code
_entity_poly.pdbx_strand_id
1 'polypeptide(L)'
;MVISKENKDFIDSLIDYYISESESYRHIAENFVPEVESVPDTTFGIITGCVYSGFLQAYQNQQETPSLEDVQEFNQIIKERAPLIKKSLLATDKSQKNENDSDDKPEENSTENDE
;
A
#
# COMPACT_ATOMS: atom_id res chain seq x y z
N MET A 1 5.57 -22.19 -10.90
CA MET A 1 5.86 -21.03 -10.05
C MET A 1 7.36 -20.95 -9.80
N VAL A 2 7.97 -19.81 -10.10
CA VAL A 2 9.41 -19.63 -9.97
C VAL A 2 9.76 -19.22 -8.54
N ILE A 3 8.96 -18.34 -7.97
CA ILE A 3 9.16 -17.91 -6.59
C ILE A 3 8.79 -19.05 -5.65
N SER A 4 9.63 -19.31 -4.64
CA SER A 4 9.37 -20.40 -3.71
C SER A 4 8.06 -20.13 -2.95
N LYS A 5 7.45 -21.20 -2.45
CA LYS A 5 6.23 -21.07 -1.66
C LYS A 5 6.47 -20.19 -0.44
N GLU A 6 7.62 -20.36 0.20
CA GLU A 6 7.94 -19.56 1.39
C GLU A 6 8.00 -18.07 1.04
N ASN A 7 8.66 -17.73 -0.05
CA ASN A 7 8.75 -16.31 -0.44
C ASN A 7 7.41 -15.79 -0.91
N LYS A 8 6.60 -16.62 -1.58
CA LYS A 8 5.27 -16.18 -1.99
C LYS A 8 4.39 -15.92 -0.77
N ASP A 9 4.44 -16.79 0.22
CA ASP A 9 3.66 -16.59 1.44
C ASP A 9 4.08 -15.31 2.15
N PHE A 10 5.38 -15.01 2.13
CA PHE A 10 5.89 -13.79 2.72
C PHE A 10 5.36 -12.56 1.98
N ILE A 11 5.38 -12.60 0.64
CA ILE A 11 4.85 -11.51 -0.16
C ILE A 11 3.36 -11.30 0.14
N ASP A 12 2.59 -12.38 0.20
CA ASP A 12 1.17 -12.28 0.51
C ASP A 12 0.95 -11.65 1.89
N SER A 13 1.78 -12.01 2.87
CA SER A 13 1.70 -11.41 4.20
C SER A 13 1.99 -9.92 4.18
N LEU A 14 2.99 -9.52 3.39
CA LEU A 14 3.32 -8.11 3.26
C LEU A 14 2.17 -7.33 2.65
N ILE A 15 1.57 -7.88 1.60
CA ILE A 15 0.44 -7.22 0.95
C ILE A 15 -0.70 -7.04 1.95
N ASP A 16 -1.03 -8.09 2.70
CA ASP A 16 -2.08 -8.00 3.69
C ASP A 16 -1.78 -6.95 4.76
N TYR A 17 -0.52 -6.89 5.19
CA TYR A 17 -0.12 -5.89 6.17
C TYR A 17 -0.31 -4.47 5.63
N TYR A 18 0.16 -4.21 4.41
CA TYR A 18 0.08 -2.86 3.87
C TYR A 18 -1.36 -2.48 3.52
N ILE A 19 -2.21 -3.46 3.18
CA ILE A 19 -3.63 -3.18 3.01
C ILE A 19 -4.23 -2.72 4.34
N SER A 20 -3.86 -3.38 5.45
CA SER A 20 -4.38 -3.00 6.75
C SER A 20 -3.90 -1.62 7.19
N GLU A 21 -2.79 -1.14 6.64
CA GLU A 21 -2.21 0.16 6.98
C GLU A 21 -2.40 1.17 5.86
N SER A 22 -3.32 0.92 4.95
CA SER A 22 -3.46 1.76 3.75
C SER A 22 -3.74 3.22 4.07
N GLU A 23 -4.44 3.49 5.15
CA GLU A 23 -4.76 4.87 5.52
C GLU A 23 -3.49 5.67 5.80
N SER A 24 -2.53 5.06 6.50
CA SER A 24 -1.26 5.74 6.79
C SER A 24 -0.55 6.14 5.51
N TYR A 25 -0.54 5.25 4.53
CA TYR A 25 0.17 5.52 3.28
C TYR A 25 -0.60 6.51 2.42
N ARG A 26 -1.92 6.53 2.53
CA ARG A 26 -2.71 7.54 1.85
C ARG A 26 -2.40 8.92 2.41
N HIS A 27 -2.22 9.04 3.72
CA HIS A 27 -1.83 10.33 4.31
C HIS A 27 -0.49 10.82 3.79
N ILE A 28 0.45 9.88 3.57
CA ILE A 28 1.74 10.27 2.99
C ILE A 28 1.52 10.85 1.59
N ALA A 29 0.72 10.17 0.77
CA ALA A 29 0.48 10.63 -0.59
C ALA A 29 -0.21 12.00 -0.60
N GLU A 30 -1.11 12.23 0.33
CA GLU A 30 -1.82 13.52 0.41
C GLU A 30 -0.88 14.68 0.64
N ASN A 31 0.26 14.44 1.29
CA ASN A 31 1.22 15.51 1.54
C ASN A 31 1.93 15.96 0.27
N PHE A 32 1.77 15.24 -0.83
CA PHE A 32 2.43 15.59 -2.07
C PHE A 32 1.48 16.20 -3.10
N VAL A 33 0.27 16.55 -2.71
CA VAL A 33 -0.60 17.34 -3.55
C VAL A 33 -0.11 18.77 -3.48
N PRO A 34 0.07 19.51 -4.58
CA PRO A 34 -0.37 19.18 -5.94
C PRO A 34 0.70 18.54 -6.83
N GLU A 35 1.83 18.11 -6.26
CA GLU A 35 2.86 17.47 -7.07
C GLU A 35 2.37 16.18 -7.71
N VAL A 36 1.42 15.48 -7.05
CA VAL A 36 0.81 14.30 -7.64
C VAL A 36 -0.66 14.60 -7.90
N GLU A 37 -1.21 13.98 -8.94
CA GLU A 37 -2.59 14.24 -9.34
C GLU A 37 -3.58 13.27 -8.74
N SER A 38 -3.15 12.04 -8.49
CA SER A 38 -4.04 11.02 -7.99
C SER A 38 -3.51 10.46 -6.68
N VAL A 39 -4.18 10.78 -5.59
CA VAL A 39 -3.80 10.25 -4.29
C VAL A 39 -3.95 8.74 -4.24
N PRO A 40 -5.06 8.15 -4.72
CA PRO A 40 -5.16 6.68 -4.70
C PRO A 40 -4.06 5.99 -5.52
N ASP A 41 -3.75 6.50 -6.72
CA ASP A 41 -2.71 5.88 -7.53
C ASP A 41 -1.35 6.03 -6.90
N THR A 42 -1.07 7.20 -6.32
CA THR A 42 0.19 7.41 -5.64
C THR A 42 0.33 6.49 -4.45
N THR A 43 -0.74 6.32 -3.68
CA THR A 43 -0.74 5.44 -2.53
C THR A 43 -0.51 4.00 -2.96
N PHE A 44 -1.16 3.58 -4.06
CA PHE A 44 -0.93 2.25 -4.62
C PHE A 44 0.55 2.05 -4.94
N GLY A 45 1.18 3.07 -5.55
CA GLY A 45 2.60 3.00 -5.88
C GLY A 45 3.48 2.90 -4.63
N ILE A 46 3.14 3.65 -3.59
CA ILE A 46 3.90 3.59 -2.34
C ILE A 46 3.82 2.19 -1.75
N ILE A 47 2.61 1.64 -1.66
CA ILE A 47 2.40 0.31 -1.10
C ILE A 47 3.14 -0.74 -1.93
N THR A 48 2.99 -0.68 -3.26
CA THR A 48 3.66 -1.63 -4.13
C THR A 48 5.17 -1.55 -3.98
N GLY A 49 5.71 -0.32 -3.86
CA GLY A 49 7.13 -0.14 -3.66
C GLY A 49 7.62 -0.73 -2.36
N CYS A 50 6.82 -0.58 -1.29
CA CYS A 50 7.18 -1.16 0.00
C CYS A 50 7.19 -2.69 -0.06
N VAL A 51 6.19 -3.28 -0.74
CA VAL A 51 6.14 -4.73 -0.90
C VAL A 51 7.32 -5.21 -1.72
N TYR A 52 7.65 -4.48 -2.80
CA TYR A 52 8.81 -4.83 -3.62
C TYR A 52 10.09 -4.79 -2.81
N SER A 53 10.24 -3.78 -1.96
CA SER A 53 11.41 -3.67 -1.10
C SER A 53 11.53 -4.89 -0.18
N GLY A 54 10.40 -5.33 0.40
CA GLY A 54 10.38 -6.52 1.24
C GLY A 54 10.73 -7.77 0.45
N PHE A 55 10.24 -7.87 -0.79
CA PHE A 55 10.56 -8.98 -1.68
C PHE A 55 12.07 -9.05 -1.91
N LEU A 56 12.70 -7.91 -2.22
CA LEU A 56 14.13 -7.87 -2.43
C LEU A 56 14.90 -8.23 -1.15
N GLN A 57 14.41 -7.76 -0.01
CA GLN A 57 15.05 -8.04 1.26
C GLN A 57 15.02 -9.54 1.58
N ALA A 58 13.91 -10.20 1.26
CA ALA A 58 13.81 -11.65 1.50
C ALA A 58 14.86 -12.40 0.72
N TYR A 59 15.06 -12.03 -0.55
CA TYR A 59 16.09 -12.66 -1.37
C TYR A 59 17.48 -12.36 -0.83
N GLN A 60 17.71 -11.11 -0.43
CA GLN A 60 19.00 -10.72 0.11
C GLN A 60 19.32 -11.50 1.39
N ASN A 61 18.32 -11.71 2.25
CA ASN A 61 18.52 -12.49 3.47
C ASN A 61 18.89 -13.93 3.16
N GLN A 62 18.49 -14.44 2.01
CA GLN A 62 18.84 -15.79 1.55
C GLN A 62 20.11 -15.78 0.71
N GLN A 63 20.78 -14.63 0.62
CA GLN A 63 21.99 -14.46 -0.17
C GLN A 63 21.75 -14.76 -1.64
N GLU A 64 20.58 -14.34 -2.13
CA GLU A 64 20.18 -14.55 -3.50
C GLU A 64 19.74 -13.23 -4.12
N THR A 65 19.69 -13.21 -5.45
CA THR A 65 19.18 -12.07 -6.21
C THR A 65 18.02 -12.58 -7.07
N PRO A 66 16.89 -11.87 -7.08
CA PRO A 66 15.77 -12.34 -7.91
C PRO A 66 16.15 -12.33 -9.38
N SER A 67 15.75 -13.38 -10.10
CA SER A 67 15.91 -13.43 -11.55
C SER A 67 14.84 -12.56 -12.19
N LEU A 68 14.99 -12.33 -13.51
CA LEU A 68 13.95 -11.62 -14.25
C LEU A 68 12.61 -12.34 -14.12
N GLU A 69 12.64 -13.65 -14.16
CA GLU A 69 11.41 -14.43 -14.03
C GLU A 69 10.77 -14.25 -12.65
N ASP A 70 11.61 -14.19 -11.61
CA ASP A 70 11.10 -13.94 -10.26
C ASP A 70 10.40 -12.59 -10.20
N VAL A 71 11.01 -11.57 -10.80
CA VAL A 71 10.42 -10.21 -10.79
C VAL A 71 9.12 -10.21 -11.59
N GLN A 72 9.07 -10.91 -12.70
CA GLN A 72 7.85 -10.98 -13.49
C GLN A 72 6.73 -11.66 -12.72
N GLU A 73 7.05 -12.72 -11.99
CA GLU A 73 6.05 -13.37 -11.15
C GLU A 73 5.61 -12.46 -10.01
N PHE A 74 6.53 -11.72 -9.42
CA PHE A 74 6.17 -10.75 -8.38
C PHE A 74 5.16 -9.74 -8.94
N ASN A 75 5.45 -9.21 -10.12
CA ASN A 75 4.53 -8.25 -10.73
C ASN A 75 3.17 -8.85 -10.98
N GLN A 76 3.11 -10.12 -11.35
CA GLN A 76 1.85 -10.80 -11.57
C GLN A 76 1.07 -10.93 -10.26
N ILE A 77 1.76 -11.25 -9.17
CA ILE A 77 1.12 -11.34 -7.85
C ILE A 77 0.50 -10.00 -7.49
N ILE A 78 1.25 -8.90 -7.71
CA ILE A 78 0.73 -7.57 -7.41
C ILE A 78 -0.50 -7.27 -8.27
N LYS A 79 -0.45 -7.62 -9.56
CA LYS A 79 -1.58 -7.37 -10.43
C LYS A 79 -2.82 -8.13 -9.98
N GLU A 80 -2.64 -9.34 -9.50
CA GLU A 80 -3.77 -10.13 -9.02
C GLU A 80 -4.37 -9.57 -7.74
N ARG A 81 -3.55 -8.93 -6.91
CA ARG A 81 -4.00 -8.35 -5.66
C ARG A 81 -4.38 -6.88 -5.80
N ALA A 82 -4.12 -6.27 -6.97
CA ALA A 82 -4.38 -4.85 -7.17
C ALA A 82 -5.83 -4.44 -6.88
N PRO A 83 -6.84 -5.21 -7.29
CA PRO A 83 -8.22 -4.81 -6.95
C PRO A 83 -8.46 -4.69 -5.45
N LEU A 84 -7.89 -5.59 -4.65
CA LEU A 84 -8.05 -5.52 -3.19
C LEU A 84 -7.33 -4.30 -2.61
N ILE A 85 -6.12 -4.03 -3.10
CA ILE A 85 -5.38 -2.87 -2.63
C ILE A 85 -6.15 -1.60 -2.95
N LYS A 86 -6.62 -1.48 -4.17
CA LYS A 86 -7.36 -0.30 -4.59
C LYS A 86 -8.67 -0.15 -3.84
N LYS A 87 -9.35 -1.25 -3.56
CA LYS A 87 -10.59 -1.20 -2.80
C LYS A 87 -10.34 -0.67 -1.39
N SER A 88 -9.23 -1.09 -0.77
CA SER A 88 -8.93 -0.61 0.57
C SER A 88 -8.70 0.90 0.58
N LEU A 89 -8.07 1.44 -0.46
CA LEU A 89 -7.84 2.87 -0.55
C LEU A 89 -9.13 3.64 -0.73
N LEU A 90 -10.03 3.14 -1.54
CA LEU A 90 -11.32 3.80 -1.74
C LEU A 90 -12.17 3.75 -0.48
N ALA A 91 -12.15 2.63 0.23
CA ALA A 91 -12.91 2.51 1.47
C ALA A 91 -12.42 3.49 2.52
N THR A 92 -11.09 3.63 2.64
CA THR A 92 -10.49 4.58 3.56
C THR A 92 -10.90 6.00 3.22
N ASP A 93 -10.85 6.34 1.94
CA ASP A 93 -11.23 7.67 1.48
C ASP A 93 -12.69 7.96 1.82
N LYS A 94 -13.55 7.00 1.58
CA LYS A 94 -14.97 7.14 1.89
C LYS A 94 -15.21 7.36 3.38
N SER A 95 -14.51 6.60 4.21
CA SER A 95 -14.66 6.73 5.65
C SER A 95 -14.29 8.13 6.13
N GLN A 96 -13.19 8.65 5.64
CA GLN A 96 -12.79 9.98 6.01
C GLN A 96 -13.78 11.03 5.56
N LYS A 97 -14.28 10.86 4.36
CA LYS A 97 -15.26 11.80 3.83
C LYS A 97 -16.50 11.81 4.69
N ASN A 98 -16.97 10.65 5.11
CA ASN A 98 -18.14 10.56 5.95
C ASN A 98 -17.91 11.20 7.31
N GLU A 99 -16.76 11.01 7.87
CA GLU A 99 -16.41 11.63 9.13
C GLU A 99 -16.43 13.13 9.03
N ASN A 100 -15.88 13.68 7.98
CA ASN A 100 -15.88 15.11 7.77
C ASN A 100 -17.28 15.65 7.64
N ASP A 101 -18.14 14.92 6.97
CA ASP A 101 -19.51 15.38 6.81
C ASP A 101 -20.25 15.39 8.12
N SER A 102 -19.99 14.42 8.96
CA SER A 102 -20.71 14.37 10.20
C SER A 102 -20.16 15.30 11.23
N ASP A 103 -18.98 15.82 11.14
CA ASP A 103 -18.34 16.64 12.05
C ASP A 103 -18.68 17.94 12.07
N ASP A 104 -19.08 18.10 12.05
CA ASP A 104 -19.24 19.14 12.31
C ASP A 104 -18.44 19.40 13.27
N LYS A 105 -17.51 18.63 13.56
CA LYS A 105 -16.79 18.78 14.34
C LYS A 105 -15.96 19.15 14.53
N PRO A 106 -15.61 19.14 14.74
CA PRO A 106 -14.72 19.40 15.14
C PRO A 106 -13.83 19.33 15.29
N GLU A 107 -13.30 19.02 15.36
CA GLU A 107 -12.48 19.08 15.70
C GLU A 107 -11.82 18.97 15.51
N GLU A 108 -11.46 18.65 15.45
CA GLU A 108 -10.87 18.77 15.62
C GLU A 108 -10.37 18.65 15.33
N ASN A 109 -10.16 18.27 15.39
CA ASN A 109 -9.80 18.39 15.54
C ASN A 109 -9.21 18.34 15.25
N SER A 110 -8.78 18.06 15.13
CA SER A 110 -8.39 18.28 15.28
C SER A 110 -7.76 18.26 15.03
N THR A 111 -7.34 17.92 14.88
CA THR A 111 -7.00 18.20 15.11
C THR A 111 -6.53 18.29 15.06
N GLU A 112 -6.00 18.01 14.95
CA GLU A 112 -5.82 18.32 15.34
C GLU A 112 -5.50 18.32 15.25
N ASN A 113 -5.39 17.93 15.21
CA ASN A 113 -5.38 18.15 15.56
C ASN A 113 -5.02 18.06 15.29
N ASP A 114 -4.67 17.72 14.90
CA ASP A 114 -4.60 17.93 15.05
C ASP A 114 -4.26 17.98 14.68
N GLU A 115 -3.84 17.60 14.33
CA GLU A 115 -3.85 17.95 14.43
C GLU A 115 -3.82 18.11 14.35
#